data_91a093b9dffdce59f1eb3c54f7ec6fc6
#
_entry.id   91a093b9dffdce59f1eb3c54f7ec6fc6
#
_cell.length_a   1.000
_cell.length_b   1.000
_cell.length_c   1.000
_cell.angle_alpha   90.00
_cell.angle_beta   90.00
_cell.angle_gamma   90.00
#
_symmetry.space_group_name_H-M   'P 1'
#
loop_
_entity.id
_entity.type
_entity.pdbx_description
1 polymer ?
#
loop_
_entity_poly.entity_id
_entity_poly.type
_entity_poly.pdbx_seq_one_letter_code
_entity_poly.pdbx_strand_id
1 'polypeptide(L)'
;MSNDQQKNNAMNTVVKVNQLSILDHNRSLLNDVNLTITKGAFHCIIGESGSGKSLLTRTILGMKPSQLSYQGAIKIDLNKADAVFQDVQSNMFQNVTLAKHFQYIYEANHSQLSKQDIKEDVLDKMQLLGLNQGEQLLKRYPFELSGGMAQRVAFIMSLIRRPDYLFLDEPTSALDQENVKKFMHYLIKAQEHYQMTIVFITHDINLVKDYATHISIMQQGQLIESGEASSILANPTHSYTKNLIAIAHRRQAYA
;
A
#
# COMPACT_ATOMS: atom_id res chain seq x y z
N MET A 1 1.55 -16.21 27.49
CA MET A 1 1.63 -16.57 26.06
C MET A 1 2.62 -17.70 25.91
N SER A 2 2.21 -18.84 25.35
CA SER A 2 3.05 -20.03 25.24
C SER A 2 4.14 -19.84 24.18
N ASN A 3 5.30 -20.49 24.33
CA ASN A 3 6.43 -20.45 23.38
C ASN A 3 6.03 -20.82 21.93
N ASP A 4 4.96 -21.58 21.75
CA ASP A 4 4.43 -21.96 20.42
C ASP A 4 3.69 -20.82 19.73
N GLN A 5 3.01 -19.94 20.45
CA GLN A 5 2.39 -18.72 19.87
C GLN A 5 3.43 -17.70 19.43
N GLN A 6 4.54 -17.58 20.16
CA GLN A 6 5.64 -16.69 19.76
C GLN A 6 6.40 -17.22 18.52
N LYS A 7 6.58 -18.53 18.38
CA LYS A 7 7.18 -19.16 17.20
C LYS A 7 6.27 -19.06 15.96
N ASN A 8 4.97 -19.28 16.10
CA ASN A 8 4.01 -19.14 15.00
C ASN A 8 3.90 -17.69 14.50
N ASN A 9 3.91 -16.71 15.42
CA ASN A 9 3.92 -15.30 15.05
C ASN A 9 5.22 -14.88 14.32
N ALA A 10 6.36 -15.46 14.67
CA ALA A 10 7.64 -15.18 14.00
C ALA A 10 7.69 -15.76 12.56
N MET A 11 7.05 -16.91 12.31
CA MET A 11 6.98 -17.53 10.98
C MET A 11 6.05 -16.80 10.01
N ASN A 12 5.07 -16.03 10.52
CA ASN A 12 4.09 -15.30 9.71
C ASN A 12 4.42 -13.81 9.55
N THR A 13 5.52 -13.31 10.08
CA THR A 13 5.89 -11.90 9.99
C THR A 13 6.63 -11.63 8.68
N VAL A 14 6.12 -10.72 7.85
CA VAL A 14 6.73 -10.31 6.58
C VAL A 14 7.51 -8.99 6.69
N VAL A 15 7.07 -8.09 7.58
CA VAL A 15 7.79 -6.84 7.90
C VAL A 15 7.90 -6.70 9.40
N LYS A 16 9.09 -6.38 9.87
CA LYS A 16 9.34 -6.05 11.27
C LYS A 16 10.19 -4.79 11.37
N VAL A 17 9.67 -3.80 12.04
CA VAL A 17 10.34 -2.54 12.37
C VAL A 17 10.53 -2.51 13.88
N ASN A 18 11.76 -2.31 14.34
CA ASN A 18 12.10 -2.24 15.76
C ASN A 18 12.76 -0.90 16.06
N GLN A 19 12.15 -0.15 16.97
CA GLN A 19 12.69 1.10 17.53
C GLN A 19 13.18 2.09 16.46
N LEU A 20 12.44 2.20 15.33
CA LEU A 20 12.84 3.08 14.25
C LEU A 20 12.63 4.53 14.63
N SER A 21 13.73 5.27 14.65
CA SER A 21 13.72 6.73 14.79
C SER A 21 14.41 7.36 13.59
N ILE A 22 13.84 8.47 13.09
CA ILE A 22 14.37 9.23 11.95
C ILE A 22 14.45 10.69 12.35
N LEU A 23 15.63 11.28 12.14
CA LEU A 23 15.88 12.68 12.44
C LEU A 23 16.30 13.44 11.19
N ASP A 24 15.80 14.66 11.06
CA ASP A 24 16.30 15.68 10.15
C ASP A 24 17.02 16.74 10.98
N HIS A 25 18.36 16.70 10.99
CA HIS A 25 19.21 17.46 11.92
C HIS A 25 18.76 17.22 13.38
N ASN A 26 18.16 18.22 14.02
CA ASN A 26 17.66 18.15 15.40
C ASN A 26 16.15 17.91 15.50
N ARG A 27 15.45 17.76 14.36
CA ARG A 27 14.00 17.53 14.33
C ARG A 27 13.71 16.05 14.22
N SER A 28 13.00 15.49 15.20
CA SER A 28 12.47 14.12 15.09
C SER A 28 11.31 14.07 14.08
N LEU A 29 11.43 13.20 13.09
CA LEU A 29 10.41 12.91 12.09
C LEU A 29 9.65 11.63 12.42
N LEU A 30 10.36 10.58 12.88
CA LEU A 30 9.81 9.38 13.49
C LEU A 30 10.51 9.12 14.81
N ASN A 31 9.77 8.61 15.81
CA ASN A 31 10.29 8.38 17.14
C ASN A 31 9.84 7.02 17.68
N ASP A 32 10.80 6.12 17.89
CA ASP A 32 10.63 4.77 18.47
C ASP A 32 9.49 3.96 17.87
N VAL A 33 9.39 3.94 16.53
CA VAL A 33 8.32 3.20 15.82
C VAL A 33 8.62 1.71 15.87
N ASN A 34 7.65 0.94 16.41
CA ASN A 34 7.67 -0.51 16.47
C ASN A 34 6.46 -1.05 15.68
N LEU A 35 6.70 -1.72 14.53
CA LEU A 35 5.65 -2.21 13.63
C LEU A 35 5.91 -3.65 13.24
N THR A 36 4.86 -4.47 13.26
CA THR A 36 4.90 -5.84 12.74
C THR A 36 3.74 -6.04 11.77
N ILE A 37 4.05 -6.53 10.55
CA ILE A 37 3.06 -6.85 9.53
C ILE A 37 3.09 -8.35 9.30
N THR A 38 1.94 -9.00 9.36
CA THR A 38 1.76 -10.45 9.19
C THR A 38 1.42 -10.81 7.75
N LYS A 39 1.82 -11.99 7.32
CA LYS A 39 1.54 -12.52 5.98
C LYS A 39 0.03 -12.63 5.74
N GLY A 40 -0.41 -12.24 4.55
CA GLY A 40 -1.81 -12.31 4.13
C GLY A 40 -2.71 -11.22 4.74
N ALA A 41 -2.18 -10.35 5.63
CA ALA A 41 -2.96 -9.27 6.21
C ALA A 41 -3.32 -8.20 5.17
N PHE A 42 -4.48 -7.58 5.35
CA PHE A 42 -4.77 -6.24 4.84
C PHE A 42 -4.48 -5.25 5.98
N HIS A 43 -3.25 -4.74 6.02
CA HIS A 43 -2.75 -3.91 7.10
C HIS A 43 -2.86 -2.43 6.74
N CYS A 44 -3.72 -1.69 7.43
CA CYS A 44 -3.86 -0.25 7.22
C CYS A 44 -2.95 0.55 8.16
N ILE A 45 -2.20 1.51 7.60
CA ILE A 45 -1.46 2.52 8.37
C ILE A 45 -2.23 3.83 8.23
N ILE A 46 -2.78 4.33 9.34
CA ILE A 46 -3.66 5.50 9.35
C ILE A 46 -3.12 6.63 10.24
N GLY A 47 -3.53 7.86 9.93
CA GLY A 47 -3.16 9.07 10.68
C GLY A 47 -3.30 10.30 9.81
N GLU A 48 -3.20 11.47 10.42
CA GLU A 48 -3.28 12.76 9.72
C GLU A 48 -2.16 12.95 8.70
N SER A 49 -2.35 13.91 7.79
CA SER A 49 -1.27 14.37 6.91
C SER A 49 -0.09 14.85 7.75
N GLY A 50 1.13 14.47 7.36
CA GLY A 50 2.33 14.82 8.13
C GLY A 50 2.61 13.95 9.37
N SER A 51 1.79 12.93 9.69
CA SER A 51 2.05 12.03 10.83
C SER A 51 3.23 11.08 10.66
N GLY A 52 3.85 11.01 9.46
CA GLY A 52 5.03 10.20 9.19
C GLY A 52 4.76 8.90 8.40
N LYS A 53 3.52 8.60 8.00
CA LYS A 53 3.13 7.35 7.29
C LYS A 53 3.96 7.08 6.04
N SER A 54 4.01 8.04 5.12
CA SER A 54 4.77 7.88 3.86
C SER A 54 6.27 7.81 4.10
N LEU A 55 6.80 8.52 5.11
CA LEU A 55 8.20 8.42 5.50
C LEU A 55 8.51 7.03 6.04
N LEU A 56 7.67 6.50 6.93
CA LEU A 56 7.80 5.13 7.45
C LEU A 56 7.80 4.11 6.32
N THR A 57 6.81 4.19 5.42
CA THR A 57 6.65 3.27 4.29
C THR A 57 7.86 3.31 3.35
N ARG A 58 8.28 4.50 2.94
CA ARG A 58 9.48 4.67 2.08
C ARG A 58 10.73 4.14 2.74
N THR A 59 10.89 4.36 4.04
CA THR A 59 12.05 3.85 4.80
C THR A 59 12.03 2.33 4.90
N ILE A 60 10.86 1.70 5.11
CA ILE A 60 10.70 0.24 5.06
C ILE A 60 11.13 -0.31 3.70
N LEU A 61 10.78 0.37 2.61
CA LEU A 61 11.13 -0.01 1.24
C LEU A 61 12.60 0.35 0.85
N GLY A 62 13.41 0.76 1.81
CA GLY A 62 14.82 1.08 1.56
C GLY A 62 15.06 2.45 0.94
N MET A 63 14.03 3.25 0.71
CA MET A 63 14.14 4.62 0.20
C MET A 63 14.54 5.56 1.34
N LYS A 64 15.83 5.68 1.59
CA LYS A 64 16.41 6.44 2.71
C LYS A 64 17.16 7.66 2.18
N PRO A 65 16.57 8.88 2.21
CA PRO A 65 17.29 10.11 1.89
C PRO A 65 18.56 10.26 2.74
N SER A 66 19.69 10.55 2.10
CA SER A 66 21.00 10.59 2.75
C SER A 66 21.18 11.73 3.77
N GLN A 67 20.34 12.77 3.68
CA GLN A 67 20.34 13.88 4.63
C GLN A 67 19.70 13.56 5.99
N LEU A 68 18.98 12.41 6.09
CA LEU A 68 18.32 12.00 7.32
C LEU A 68 19.17 11.00 8.10
N SER A 69 19.08 11.05 9.43
CA SER A 69 19.70 10.07 10.32
C SER A 69 18.70 9.00 10.73
N TYR A 70 19.13 7.75 10.75
CA TYR A 70 18.28 6.58 11.01
C TYR A 70 18.83 5.78 12.19
N GLN A 71 17.95 5.41 13.11
CA GLN A 71 18.24 4.50 14.23
C GLN A 71 17.18 3.39 14.24
N GLY A 72 17.52 2.24 14.83
CA GLY A 72 16.65 1.07 14.88
C GLY A 72 16.92 0.08 13.75
N ALA A 73 16.03 -0.90 13.58
CA ALA A 73 16.20 -1.97 12.62
C ALA A 73 14.91 -2.27 11.82
N ILE A 74 15.07 -2.57 10.54
CA ILE A 74 13.98 -3.00 9.66
C ILE A 74 14.35 -4.35 9.07
N LYS A 75 13.43 -5.30 9.17
CA LYS A 75 13.53 -6.62 8.52
C LYS A 75 12.40 -6.76 7.51
N ILE A 76 12.77 -6.88 6.24
CA ILE A 76 11.89 -7.09 5.09
C ILE A 76 12.72 -7.74 3.97
N ASP A 77 12.09 -8.57 3.16
CA ASP A 77 12.68 -9.03 1.89
C ASP A 77 12.22 -8.10 0.76
N LEU A 78 13.06 -7.17 0.37
CA LEU A 78 12.74 -6.17 -0.66
C LEU A 78 12.52 -6.79 -2.05
N ASN A 79 13.06 -7.99 -2.33
CA ASN A 79 12.83 -8.67 -3.61
C ASN A 79 11.37 -9.14 -3.77
N LYS A 80 10.64 -9.24 -2.66
CA LYS A 80 9.25 -9.66 -2.58
C LYS A 80 8.28 -8.49 -2.35
N ALA A 81 8.79 -7.27 -2.27
CA ALA A 81 8.02 -6.06 -2.05
C ALA A 81 7.84 -5.29 -3.35
N ASP A 82 6.67 -4.67 -3.51
CA ASP A 82 6.47 -3.61 -4.49
C ASP A 82 5.62 -2.49 -3.90
N ALA A 83 5.56 -1.34 -4.58
CA ALA A 83 4.82 -0.19 -4.07
C ALA A 83 4.16 0.62 -5.20
N VAL A 84 2.96 1.14 -4.89
CA VAL A 84 2.27 2.16 -5.69
C VAL A 84 2.15 3.41 -4.83
N PHE A 85 2.80 4.49 -5.25
CA PHE A 85 2.75 5.78 -4.56
C PHE A 85 1.63 6.68 -5.09
N GLN A 86 1.29 7.71 -4.32
CA GLN A 86 0.15 8.60 -4.55
C GLN A 86 0.09 9.20 -5.96
N ASP A 87 1.20 9.69 -6.49
CA ASP A 87 1.26 10.27 -7.84
C ASP A 87 1.70 9.22 -8.86
N VAL A 88 0.73 8.43 -9.33
CA VAL A 88 1.01 7.32 -10.26
C VAL A 88 1.34 7.81 -11.68
N GLN A 89 0.81 8.96 -12.11
CA GLN A 89 1.05 9.45 -13.47
C GLN A 89 2.46 10.01 -13.64
N SER A 90 3.01 10.69 -12.64
CA SER A 90 4.38 11.20 -12.70
C SER A 90 5.44 10.09 -12.72
N ASN A 91 5.08 8.88 -12.28
CA ASN A 91 5.96 7.72 -12.28
C ASN A 91 5.96 6.95 -13.63
N MET A 92 5.19 7.41 -14.61
CA MET A 92 5.14 6.81 -15.96
C MET A 92 5.80 7.72 -16.99
N PHE A 93 6.49 7.15 -17.96
CA PHE A 93 7.04 7.89 -19.09
C PHE A 93 5.92 8.39 -20.00
N GLN A 94 5.63 9.70 -20.00
CA GLN A 94 4.48 10.28 -20.67
C GLN A 94 4.51 10.12 -22.21
N ASN A 95 5.68 9.91 -22.79
CA ASN A 95 5.90 9.73 -24.24
C ASN A 95 5.99 8.27 -24.69
N VAL A 96 5.64 7.33 -23.80
CA VAL A 96 5.71 5.88 -24.05
C VAL A 96 4.30 5.29 -23.87
N THR A 97 3.87 4.44 -24.79
CA THR A 97 2.56 3.75 -24.69
C THR A 97 2.54 2.75 -23.55
N LEU A 98 1.35 2.43 -23.03
CA LEU A 98 1.20 1.45 -21.97
C LEU A 98 1.74 0.07 -22.36
N ALA A 99 1.56 -0.35 -23.61
CA ALA A 99 2.12 -1.62 -24.09
C ALA A 99 3.65 -1.68 -23.92
N LYS A 100 4.35 -0.58 -24.22
CA LYS A 100 5.80 -0.51 -24.02
C LYS A 100 6.20 -0.44 -22.56
N HIS A 101 5.43 0.25 -21.70
CA HIS A 101 5.68 0.24 -20.26
C HIS A 101 5.66 -1.18 -19.72
N PHE A 102 4.60 -1.94 -20.04
CA PHE A 102 4.49 -3.33 -19.61
C PHE A 102 5.64 -4.17 -20.15
N GLN A 103 5.96 -4.04 -21.44
CA GLN A 103 7.11 -4.74 -22.03
C GLN A 103 8.41 -4.46 -21.26
N TYR A 104 8.72 -3.19 -20.96
CA TYR A 104 9.93 -2.81 -20.21
C TYR A 104 9.96 -3.39 -18.79
N ILE A 105 8.80 -3.45 -18.11
CA ILE A 105 8.71 -4.05 -16.77
C ILE A 105 9.00 -5.55 -16.83
N TYR A 106 8.46 -6.27 -17.82
CA TYR A 106 8.76 -7.70 -18.00
C TYR A 106 10.23 -7.93 -18.33
N GLU A 107 10.82 -7.14 -19.24
CA GLU A 107 12.24 -7.21 -19.59
C GLU A 107 13.14 -6.94 -18.37
N ALA A 108 12.81 -5.92 -17.56
CA ALA A 108 13.54 -5.59 -16.32
C ALA A 108 13.46 -6.71 -15.26
N ASN A 109 12.41 -7.52 -15.26
CA ASN A 109 12.27 -8.69 -14.39
C ASN A 109 12.83 -9.98 -15.01
N HIS A 110 13.69 -9.87 -16.02
CA HIS A 110 14.32 -11.00 -16.71
C HIS A 110 13.34 -12.05 -17.25
N SER A 111 12.14 -11.61 -17.60
CA SER A 111 11.15 -12.49 -18.21
C SER A 111 11.57 -12.91 -19.61
N GLN A 112 11.46 -14.20 -19.90
CA GLN A 112 11.69 -14.78 -21.23
C GLN A 112 10.40 -14.94 -22.04
N LEU A 113 9.31 -14.32 -21.58
CA LEU A 113 8.02 -14.38 -22.26
C LEU A 113 8.07 -13.69 -23.62
N SER A 114 7.37 -14.27 -24.60
CA SER A 114 7.18 -13.63 -25.89
C SER A 114 6.32 -12.35 -25.74
N LYS A 115 6.38 -11.45 -26.73
CA LYS A 115 5.52 -10.26 -26.73
C LYS A 115 4.03 -10.60 -26.68
N GLN A 116 3.66 -11.75 -27.25
CA GLN A 116 2.26 -12.21 -27.23
C GLN A 116 1.87 -12.67 -25.82
N ASP A 117 2.71 -13.47 -25.15
CA ASP A 117 2.45 -13.94 -23.79
C ASP A 117 2.37 -12.77 -22.79
N ILE A 118 3.26 -11.77 -22.94
CA ILE A 118 3.23 -10.54 -22.15
C ILE A 118 1.89 -9.82 -22.33
N LYS A 119 1.45 -9.67 -23.59
CA LYS A 119 0.19 -9.01 -23.90
C LYS A 119 -0.99 -9.74 -23.28
N GLU A 120 -1.06 -11.06 -23.41
CA GLU A 120 -2.12 -11.89 -22.84
C GLU A 120 -2.15 -11.78 -21.32
N ASP A 121 -1.03 -11.91 -20.63
CA ASP A 121 -0.94 -11.78 -19.17
C ASP A 121 -1.34 -10.39 -18.68
N VAL A 122 -0.99 -9.33 -19.42
CA VAL A 122 -1.42 -7.96 -19.09
C VAL A 122 -2.92 -7.79 -19.29
N LEU A 123 -3.50 -8.33 -20.37
CA LEU A 123 -4.94 -8.25 -20.63
C LEU A 123 -5.75 -9.00 -19.57
N ASP A 124 -5.28 -10.14 -19.09
CA ASP A 124 -5.90 -10.89 -18.01
C ASP A 124 -5.92 -10.07 -16.71
N LYS A 125 -4.79 -9.41 -16.36
CA LYS A 125 -4.72 -8.50 -15.22
C LYS A 125 -5.62 -7.28 -15.40
N MET A 126 -5.69 -6.71 -16.60
CA MET A 126 -6.61 -5.62 -16.92
C MET A 126 -8.07 -6.04 -16.72
N GLN A 127 -8.45 -7.22 -17.17
CA GLN A 127 -9.79 -7.78 -16.97
C GLN A 127 -10.07 -8.01 -15.48
N LEU A 128 -9.14 -8.59 -14.73
CA LEU A 128 -9.26 -8.78 -13.28
C LEU A 128 -9.54 -7.45 -12.55
N LEU A 129 -8.93 -6.36 -13.01
CA LEU A 129 -9.06 -5.02 -12.42
C LEU A 129 -10.12 -4.14 -13.12
N GLY A 130 -11.02 -4.75 -13.93
CA GLY A 130 -12.15 -4.06 -14.56
C GLY A 130 -11.78 -3.05 -15.65
N LEU A 131 -10.64 -3.23 -16.31
CA LEU A 131 -10.22 -2.45 -17.48
C LEU A 131 -10.61 -3.20 -18.76
N ASN A 132 -11.91 -3.22 -19.07
CA ASN A 132 -12.49 -4.09 -20.12
C ASN A 132 -12.08 -3.75 -21.57
N GLN A 133 -11.46 -2.60 -21.84
CA GLN A 133 -10.97 -2.18 -23.15
C GLN A 133 -9.43 -2.30 -23.24
N GLY A 134 -8.87 -3.37 -22.71
CA GLY A 134 -7.43 -3.56 -22.56
C GLY A 134 -6.63 -3.36 -23.86
N GLU A 135 -7.07 -3.92 -24.98
CA GLU A 135 -6.45 -3.78 -26.29
C GLU A 135 -6.31 -2.31 -26.75
N GLN A 136 -7.36 -1.51 -26.54
CA GLN A 136 -7.34 -0.08 -26.85
C GLN A 136 -6.48 0.69 -25.86
N LEU A 137 -6.56 0.30 -24.60
CA LEU A 137 -5.82 0.92 -23.51
C LEU A 137 -4.31 0.74 -23.68
N LEU A 138 -3.85 -0.42 -24.12
CA LEU A 138 -2.43 -0.70 -24.40
C LEU A 138 -1.81 0.27 -25.41
N LYS A 139 -2.61 0.85 -26.32
CA LYS A 139 -2.14 1.82 -27.34
C LYS A 139 -2.06 3.25 -26.80
N ARG A 140 -2.67 3.54 -25.64
CA ARG A 140 -2.71 4.88 -25.05
C ARG A 140 -1.41 5.24 -24.35
N TYR A 141 -1.22 6.54 -24.16
CA TYR A 141 -0.18 7.13 -23.33
C TYR A 141 -0.72 7.40 -21.91
N PRO A 142 0.15 7.50 -20.89
CA PRO A 142 -0.29 7.75 -19.51
C PRO A 142 -1.17 9.00 -19.34
N PHE A 143 -0.86 10.08 -20.03
CA PHE A 143 -1.63 11.34 -19.96
C PHE A 143 -3.07 11.23 -20.50
N GLU A 144 -3.40 10.17 -21.27
CA GLU A 144 -4.75 9.92 -21.79
C GLU A 144 -5.64 9.14 -20.80
N LEU A 145 -5.09 8.76 -19.62
CA LEU A 145 -5.82 7.99 -18.62
C LEU A 145 -6.56 8.92 -17.65
N SER A 146 -7.79 8.52 -17.28
CA SER A 146 -8.41 9.09 -16.08
C SER A 146 -7.64 8.67 -14.81
N GLY A 147 -7.78 9.42 -13.71
CA GLY A 147 -7.09 9.11 -12.45
C GLY A 147 -7.32 7.66 -11.99
N GLY A 148 -8.57 7.19 -12.03
CA GLY A 148 -8.89 5.80 -11.66
C GLY A 148 -8.35 4.75 -12.63
N MET A 149 -8.19 5.08 -13.92
CA MET A 149 -7.52 4.19 -14.88
C MET A 149 -6.02 4.15 -14.61
N ALA A 150 -5.38 5.30 -14.41
CA ALA A 150 -3.96 5.39 -14.10
C ALA A 150 -3.61 4.60 -12.83
N GLN A 151 -4.45 4.72 -11.79
CA GLN A 151 -4.28 3.98 -10.54
C GLN A 151 -4.31 2.47 -10.75
N ARG A 152 -5.30 1.97 -11.52
CA ARG A 152 -5.40 0.54 -11.83
C ARG A 152 -4.28 0.05 -12.73
N VAL A 153 -3.84 0.85 -13.69
CA VAL A 153 -2.67 0.54 -14.54
C VAL A 153 -1.39 0.46 -13.70
N ALA A 154 -1.15 1.41 -12.81
CA ALA A 154 0.00 1.34 -11.89
C ALA A 154 -0.04 0.11 -10.98
N PHE A 155 -1.24 -0.25 -10.51
CA PHE A 155 -1.43 -1.48 -9.74
C PHE A 155 -1.11 -2.73 -10.58
N ILE A 156 -1.55 -2.80 -11.86
CA ILE A 156 -1.18 -3.91 -12.75
C ILE A 156 0.35 -3.98 -12.90
N MET A 157 1.01 -2.84 -13.09
CA MET A 157 2.47 -2.78 -13.21
C MET A 157 3.17 -3.38 -11.99
N SER A 158 2.66 -3.12 -10.78
CA SER A 158 3.21 -3.74 -9.56
C SER A 158 2.96 -5.25 -9.49
N LEU A 159 1.82 -5.73 -9.98
CA LEU A 159 1.49 -7.17 -9.98
C LEU A 159 2.37 -8.02 -10.90
N ILE A 160 2.99 -7.44 -11.92
CA ILE A 160 3.90 -8.17 -12.83
C ILE A 160 5.07 -8.79 -12.07
N ARG A 161 5.56 -8.12 -11.03
CA ARG A 161 6.65 -8.62 -10.18
C ARG A 161 6.20 -9.73 -9.22
N ARG A 162 4.89 -10.02 -9.15
CA ARG A 162 4.28 -11.01 -8.23
C ARG A 162 4.75 -10.79 -6.79
N PRO A 163 4.55 -9.61 -6.23
CA PRO A 163 5.03 -9.31 -4.88
C PRO A 163 4.28 -10.14 -3.83
N ASP A 164 5.00 -10.62 -2.80
CA ASP A 164 4.38 -11.23 -1.62
C ASP A 164 3.72 -10.15 -0.73
N TYR A 165 4.22 -8.89 -0.81
CA TYR A 165 3.66 -7.73 -0.11
C TYR A 165 3.70 -6.46 -0.95
N LEU A 166 2.55 -5.81 -1.02
CA LEU A 166 2.32 -4.62 -1.81
C LEU A 166 1.98 -3.43 -0.91
N PHE A 167 2.76 -2.36 -1.05
CA PHE A 167 2.54 -1.10 -0.35
C PHE A 167 1.77 -0.13 -1.26
N LEU A 168 0.70 0.47 -0.72
CA LEU A 168 -0.15 1.42 -1.43
C LEU A 168 -0.23 2.71 -0.62
N ASP A 169 0.45 3.77 -1.07
CA ASP A 169 0.51 5.05 -0.37
C ASP A 169 -0.55 6.01 -0.92
N GLU A 170 -1.64 6.20 -0.15
CA GLU A 170 -2.79 7.06 -0.47
C GLU A 170 -3.42 6.76 -1.86
N PRO A 171 -3.65 5.48 -2.25
CA PRO A 171 -4.01 5.12 -3.62
C PRO A 171 -5.41 5.59 -4.02
N THR A 172 -6.22 6.04 -3.09
CA THR A 172 -7.60 6.47 -3.33
C THR A 172 -7.80 7.98 -3.20
N SER A 173 -6.75 8.75 -2.89
CA SER A 173 -6.85 10.19 -2.60
C SER A 173 -7.35 11.06 -3.76
N ALA A 174 -7.14 10.61 -5.00
CA ALA A 174 -7.58 11.30 -6.23
C ALA A 174 -8.86 10.71 -6.85
N LEU A 175 -9.54 9.80 -6.15
CA LEU A 175 -10.71 9.09 -6.65
C LEU A 175 -11.99 9.61 -5.99
N ASP A 176 -13.09 9.69 -6.75
CA ASP A 176 -14.41 9.84 -6.19
C ASP A 176 -14.88 8.55 -5.49
N GLN A 177 -15.95 8.65 -4.70
CA GLN A 177 -16.43 7.52 -3.87
C GLN A 177 -16.78 6.26 -4.67
N GLU A 178 -17.34 6.40 -5.88
CA GLU A 178 -17.69 5.26 -6.72
C GLU A 178 -16.42 4.55 -7.23
N ASN A 179 -15.42 5.32 -7.68
CA ASN A 179 -14.15 4.78 -8.11
C ASN A 179 -13.34 4.19 -6.96
N VAL A 180 -13.44 4.75 -5.75
CA VAL A 180 -12.86 4.15 -4.53
C VAL A 180 -13.42 2.76 -4.28
N LYS A 181 -14.75 2.59 -4.28
CA LYS A 181 -15.39 1.28 -4.08
C LYS A 181 -14.96 0.26 -5.14
N LYS A 182 -14.92 0.68 -6.41
CA LYS A 182 -14.44 -0.16 -7.51
C LYS A 182 -12.98 -0.57 -7.31
N PHE A 183 -12.11 0.37 -6.98
CA PHE A 183 -10.68 0.11 -6.72
C PHE A 183 -10.49 -0.88 -5.58
N MET A 184 -11.16 -0.66 -4.44
CA MET A 184 -11.09 -1.56 -3.29
C MET A 184 -11.59 -2.97 -3.61
N HIS A 185 -12.71 -3.09 -4.34
CA HIS A 185 -13.21 -4.38 -4.80
C HIS A 185 -12.16 -5.15 -5.63
N TYR A 186 -11.50 -4.47 -6.57
CA TYR A 186 -10.45 -5.10 -7.39
C TYR A 186 -9.19 -5.41 -6.58
N LEU A 187 -8.85 -4.56 -5.63
CA LEU A 187 -7.70 -4.76 -4.74
C LEU A 187 -7.87 -6.02 -3.90
N ILE A 188 -9.05 -6.23 -3.31
CA ILE A 188 -9.37 -7.44 -2.54
C ILE A 188 -9.33 -8.69 -3.42
N LYS A 189 -9.95 -8.64 -4.61
CA LYS A 189 -9.87 -9.76 -5.57
C LYS A 189 -8.42 -10.12 -5.92
N ALA A 190 -7.58 -9.13 -6.16
CA ALA A 190 -6.18 -9.36 -6.46
C ALA A 190 -5.43 -9.90 -5.23
N GLN A 191 -5.70 -9.40 -4.02
CA GLN A 191 -5.13 -9.94 -2.78
C GLN A 191 -5.44 -11.43 -2.63
N GLU A 192 -6.69 -11.81 -2.82
CA GLU A 192 -7.15 -13.22 -2.73
C GLU A 192 -6.52 -14.09 -3.83
N HIS A 193 -6.51 -13.59 -5.06
CA HIS A 193 -5.98 -14.33 -6.22
C HIS A 193 -4.47 -14.58 -6.11
N TYR A 194 -3.70 -13.57 -5.69
CA TYR A 194 -2.23 -13.64 -5.60
C TYR A 194 -1.74 -14.03 -4.19
N GLN A 195 -2.64 -14.17 -3.21
CA GLN A 195 -2.31 -14.50 -1.81
C GLN A 195 -1.28 -13.53 -1.20
N MET A 196 -1.36 -12.26 -1.55
CA MET A 196 -0.40 -11.24 -1.12
C MET A 196 -0.83 -10.53 0.17
N THR A 197 0.13 -9.94 0.84
CA THR A 197 -0.07 -9.03 1.97
C THR A 197 -0.22 -7.61 1.43
N ILE A 198 -1.23 -6.88 1.87
CA ILE A 198 -1.42 -5.47 1.50
C ILE A 198 -1.08 -4.57 2.69
N VAL A 199 -0.26 -3.57 2.43
CA VAL A 199 0.01 -2.46 3.35
C VAL A 199 -0.59 -1.20 2.74
N PHE A 200 -1.73 -0.77 3.29
CA PHE A 200 -2.55 0.30 2.75
C PHE A 200 -2.43 1.57 3.61
N ILE A 201 -1.84 2.61 3.09
CA ILE A 201 -1.68 3.88 3.78
C ILE A 201 -2.83 4.80 3.40
N THR A 202 -3.56 5.30 4.38
CA THR A 202 -4.68 6.20 4.16
C THR A 202 -4.96 7.10 5.37
N HIS A 203 -5.70 8.17 5.14
CA HIS A 203 -6.31 8.97 6.21
C HIS A 203 -7.83 8.71 6.32
N ASP A 204 -8.41 7.84 5.46
CA ASP A 204 -9.83 7.52 5.47
C ASP A 204 -10.12 6.27 6.33
N ILE A 205 -10.64 6.52 7.52
CA ILE A 205 -10.97 5.45 8.47
C ILE A 205 -12.17 4.59 8.02
N ASN A 206 -13.02 5.07 7.10
CA ASN A 206 -14.14 4.26 6.60
C ASN A 206 -13.60 3.09 5.77
N LEU A 207 -12.57 3.32 4.94
CA LEU A 207 -11.91 2.24 4.21
C LEU A 207 -11.27 1.23 5.17
N VAL A 208 -10.68 1.71 6.26
CA VAL A 208 -10.08 0.83 7.28
C VAL A 208 -11.14 -0.06 7.93
N LYS A 209 -12.29 0.50 8.28
CA LYS A 209 -13.40 -0.23 8.91
C LYS A 209 -13.93 -1.35 8.03
N ASP A 210 -14.00 -1.12 6.72
CA ASP A 210 -14.61 -2.05 5.78
C ASP A 210 -13.65 -3.15 5.30
N TYR A 211 -12.33 -2.89 5.28
CA TYR A 211 -11.37 -3.77 4.61
C TYR A 211 -10.18 -4.22 5.46
N ALA A 212 -9.80 -3.49 6.51
CA ALA A 212 -8.60 -3.82 7.27
C ALA A 212 -8.78 -5.05 8.17
N THR A 213 -7.80 -5.95 8.13
CA THR A 213 -7.63 -6.99 9.15
C THR A 213 -6.80 -6.49 10.33
N HIS A 214 -5.82 -5.63 10.06
CA HIS A 214 -4.94 -5.01 11.05
C HIS A 214 -4.81 -3.52 10.79
N ILE A 215 -4.65 -2.74 11.85
CA ILE A 215 -4.41 -1.30 11.76
C ILE A 215 -3.24 -0.87 12.62
N SER A 216 -2.56 0.15 12.16
CA SER A 216 -1.51 0.88 12.87
C SER A 216 -1.80 2.37 12.77
N ILE A 217 -1.91 3.03 13.92
CA ILE A 217 -2.29 4.43 14.00
C ILE A 217 -1.07 5.27 14.31
N MET A 218 -0.80 6.23 13.43
CA MET A 218 0.33 7.15 13.56
C MET A 218 -0.12 8.55 13.91
N GLN A 219 0.56 9.16 14.87
CA GLN A 219 0.40 10.55 15.25
C GLN A 219 1.78 11.16 15.54
N GLN A 220 2.08 12.31 14.93
CA GLN A 220 3.29 13.09 15.18
C GLN A 220 4.60 12.25 15.20
N GLY A 221 4.76 11.37 14.20
CA GLY A 221 5.94 10.53 14.04
C GLY A 221 6.00 9.31 14.98
N GLN A 222 4.95 9.03 15.73
CA GLN A 222 4.85 7.87 16.62
C GLN A 222 3.75 6.92 16.18
N LEU A 223 3.94 5.64 16.44
CA LEU A 223 2.91 4.62 16.31
C LEU A 223 2.24 4.47 17.69
N ILE A 224 1.00 5.00 17.79
CA ILE A 224 0.30 5.13 19.08
C ILE A 224 -0.60 3.94 19.42
N GLU A 225 -1.10 3.24 18.40
CA GLU A 225 -1.92 2.04 18.56
C GLU A 225 -1.70 1.11 17.36
N SER A 226 -1.61 -0.20 17.59
CA SER A 226 -1.48 -1.21 16.52
C SER A 226 -2.05 -2.54 16.97
N GLY A 227 -2.77 -3.23 16.07
CA GLY A 227 -3.36 -4.54 16.34
C GLY A 227 -4.44 -4.92 15.34
N GLU A 228 -5.26 -5.89 15.71
CA GLU A 228 -6.43 -6.29 14.93
C GLU A 228 -7.43 -5.15 14.80
N ALA A 229 -7.92 -4.91 13.57
CA ALA A 229 -8.81 -3.81 13.26
C ALA A 229 -10.10 -3.85 14.09
N SER A 230 -10.72 -5.02 14.19
CA SER A 230 -11.93 -5.24 14.98
C SER A 230 -11.77 -4.84 16.45
N SER A 231 -10.63 -5.19 17.05
CA SER A 231 -10.34 -4.91 18.46
C SER A 231 -10.14 -3.41 18.71
N ILE A 232 -9.32 -2.75 17.88
CA ILE A 232 -9.02 -1.31 18.05
C ILE A 232 -10.22 -0.45 17.71
N LEU A 233 -10.99 -0.81 16.66
CA LEU A 233 -12.19 -0.04 16.30
C LEU A 233 -13.31 -0.15 17.35
N ALA A 234 -13.44 -1.31 18.02
CA ALA A 234 -14.42 -1.51 19.08
C ALA A 234 -14.00 -0.86 20.40
N ASN A 235 -12.71 -0.96 20.76
CA ASN A 235 -12.20 -0.53 22.07
C ASN A 235 -10.90 0.28 21.92
N PRO A 236 -10.94 1.49 21.30
CA PRO A 236 -9.75 2.32 21.15
C PRO A 236 -9.25 2.78 22.52
N THR A 237 -7.95 2.67 22.75
CA THR A 237 -7.33 3.08 24.03
C THR A 237 -6.85 4.52 23.98
N HIS A 238 -6.24 4.94 22.89
CA HIS A 238 -5.68 6.28 22.76
C HIS A 238 -6.73 7.34 22.41
N SER A 239 -6.63 8.53 23.02
CA SER A 239 -7.59 9.64 22.81
C SER A 239 -7.68 10.06 21.33
N TYR A 240 -6.57 10.10 20.63
CA TYR A 240 -6.54 10.41 19.19
C TYR A 240 -7.32 9.39 18.37
N THR A 241 -7.16 8.08 18.64
CA THR A 241 -7.91 7.01 17.96
C THR A 241 -9.42 7.17 18.19
N LYS A 242 -9.83 7.45 19.44
CA LYS A 242 -11.25 7.73 19.77
C LYS A 242 -11.80 8.88 18.96
N ASN A 243 -11.06 9.98 18.87
CA ASN A 243 -11.46 11.14 18.09
C ASN A 243 -11.54 10.85 16.59
N LEU A 244 -10.57 10.11 16.05
CA LEU A 244 -10.53 9.72 14.64
C LEU A 244 -11.78 8.89 14.26
N ILE A 245 -12.14 7.90 15.09
CA ILE A 245 -13.33 7.07 14.90
C ILE A 245 -14.62 7.90 15.04
N ALA A 246 -14.69 8.80 16.02
CA ALA A 246 -15.87 9.65 16.23
C ALA A 246 -16.13 10.60 15.05
N ILE A 247 -15.07 11.16 14.44
CA ILE A 247 -15.17 12.01 13.25
C ILE A 247 -15.71 11.21 12.05
N ALA A 248 -15.24 9.98 11.85
CA ALA A 248 -15.71 9.12 10.78
C ALA A 248 -17.21 8.80 10.91
N HIS A 249 -17.67 8.46 12.12
CA HIS A 249 -19.10 8.21 12.37
C HIS A 249 -19.97 9.43 12.06
N ARG A 250 -19.52 10.65 12.43
CA ARG A 250 -20.26 11.88 12.12
C ARG A 250 -20.38 12.11 10.61
N ARG A 251 -19.30 11.92 9.84
CA ARG A 251 -19.34 12.09 8.37
C ARG A 251 -20.30 11.12 7.69
N GLN A 252 -20.42 9.88 8.18
CA GLN A 252 -21.40 8.91 7.66
C GLN A 252 -22.85 9.27 7.99
N ALA A 253 -23.12 9.95 9.10
CA ALA A 253 -24.47 10.36 9.49
C ALA A 253 -25.01 11.55 8.67
N TYR A 254 -24.15 12.27 7.94
CA TYR A 254 -24.50 13.43 7.12
C TYR A 254 -24.32 13.19 5.61
N ALA A 255 -23.93 11.97 5.17
CA ALA A 255 -23.79 11.56 3.77
C ALA A 255 -24.96 10.66 3.33
#